data_87f4b51f21e1c09236c77597ac73e771
#
_entry.id   87f4b51f21e1c09236c77597ac73e771
#
_cell.length_a   1.000
_cell.length_b   1.000
_cell.length_c   1.000
_cell.angle_alpha   90.00
_cell.angle_beta   90.00
_cell.angle_gamma   90.00
#
_symmetry.space_group_name_H-M   'P 1'
#
loop_
_entity.id
_entity.type
_entity.pdbx_description
1 polymer ?
#
loop_
_entity_poly.entity_id
_entity_poly.type
_entity_poly.pdbx_seq_one_letter_code
_entity_poly.pdbx_strand_id
1 'polypeptide(L)'
;MRQVARLASLASLLVTLTSAAAWAGDAPVTVIFAHPEKYTDLRLSCVSRDTDARSLMADLEAFLTGTAAPLVPAGQRLEITVTNVDMAGDIESWRGPGRCDVRVMKDTYPPRIDLTFRLLDGEGKEIRAGTRRLRDSNYLVNAGPSSSIDHLRYEKALLGDWVRRELGRGTRS
;
A
#
# COMPACT_ATOMS: atom_id res chain seq x y z
N MET A 1 -33.80 45.39 -66.50
CA MET A 1 -34.01 44.07 -65.85
C MET A 1 -32.88 43.84 -64.91
N ARG A 2 -33.14 43.95 -63.57
CA ARG A 2 -32.14 43.83 -62.49
C ARG A 2 -32.30 42.48 -61.86
N GLN A 3 -31.26 41.62 -61.92
CA GLN A 3 -31.18 40.38 -61.17
C GLN A 3 -30.57 40.64 -59.82
N VAL A 4 -31.27 40.27 -58.78
CA VAL A 4 -30.83 40.38 -57.38
C VAL A 4 -30.28 39.01 -56.98
N ALA A 5 -28.93 38.94 -56.78
CA ALA A 5 -28.26 37.75 -56.25
C ALA A 5 -28.44 37.67 -54.70
N ARG A 6 -29.02 36.56 -54.21
CA ARG A 6 -29.17 36.25 -52.84
C ARG A 6 -27.92 35.48 -52.36
N LEU A 7 -27.13 36.09 -51.47
CA LEU A 7 -26.04 35.43 -50.78
C LEU A 7 -26.62 34.67 -49.57
N ALA A 8 -26.50 33.35 -49.62
CA ALA A 8 -26.83 32.49 -48.49
C ALA A 8 -25.56 32.29 -47.64
N SER A 9 -25.59 32.88 -46.43
CA SER A 9 -24.53 32.66 -45.41
C SER A 9 -24.73 31.31 -44.74
N LEU A 10 -23.82 30.35 -44.96
CA LEU A 10 -23.71 29.12 -44.19
C LEU A 10 -22.90 29.43 -42.91
N ALA A 11 -23.58 29.48 -41.79
CA ALA A 11 -22.93 29.50 -40.48
C ALA A 11 -22.52 28.07 -40.09
N SER A 12 -21.23 27.74 -40.18
CA SER A 12 -20.66 26.49 -39.69
C SER A 12 -20.55 26.52 -38.18
N LEU A 13 -21.39 25.72 -37.51
CA LEU A 13 -21.34 25.50 -36.06
C LEU A 13 -20.21 24.51 -35.76
N LEU A 14 -19.07 25.01 -35.27
CA LEU A 14 -17.95 24.20 -34.84
C LEU A 14 -18.30 23.62 -33.47
N VAL A 15 -18.74 22.38 -33.39
CA VAL A 15 -18.91 21.63 -32.13
C VAL A 15 -17.53 21.10 -31.71
N THR A 16 -16.90 21.77 -30.74
CA THR A 16 -15.70 21.27 -30.10
C THR A 16 -16.10 20.15 -29.15
N LEU A 17 -15.90 18.88 -29.53
CA LEU A 17 -15.93 17.75 -28.62
C LEU A 17 -14.70 17.86 -27.71
N THR A 18 -14.89 18.33 -26.48
CA THR A 18 -13.94 18.15 -25.40
C THR A 18 -14.01 16.68 -24.98
N SER A 19 -13.08 15.86 -25.49
CA SER A 19 -12.86 14.52 -25.00
C SER A 19 -12.37 14.62 -23.56
N ALA A 20 -13.25 14.41 -22.58
CA ALA A 20 -12.85 14.06 -21.24
C ALA A 20 -12.12 12.72 -21.37
N ALA A 21 -10.79 12.74 -21.27
CA ALA A 21 -9.99 11.54 -21.13
C ALA A 21 -10.44 10.85 -19.83
N ALA A 22 -11.31 9.87 -19.96
CA ALA A 22 -11.61 8.95 -18.88
C ALA A 22 -10.31 8.21 -18.59
N TRP A 23 -9.69 8.53 -17.48
CA TRP A 23 -8.54 7.82 -16.95
C TRP A 23 -8.98 6.40 -16.68
N ALA A 24 -8.61 5.48 -17.59
CA ALA A 24 -8.80 4.06 -17.39
C ALA A 24 -8.02 3.66 -16.13
N GLY A 25 -8.76 3.40 -15.08
CA GLY A 25 -8.50 2.67 -13.84
C GLY A 25 -7.06 2.40 -13.43
N ASP A 26 -6.27 3.42 -13.10
CA ASP A 26 -5.15 3.19 -12.18
C ASP A 26 -5.74 2.76 -10.83
N ALA A 27 -5.22 1.66 -10.28
CA ALA A 27 -5.64 1.19 -8.97
C ALA A 27 -5.52 2.35 -7.95
N PRO A 28 -6.51 2.56 -7.06
CA PRO A 28 -6.50 3.67 -6.12
C PRO A 28 -5.34 3.59 -5.12
N VAL A 29 -4.67 2.43 -5.04
CA VAL A 29 -3.53 2.19 -4.14
C VAL A 29 -2.40 1.53 -4.93
N THR A 30 -1.21 2.10 -4.82
CA THR A 30 0.04 1.53 -5.36
C THR A 30 1.00 1.27 -4.20
N VAL A 31 1.57 0.07 -4.15
CA VAL A 31 2.55 -0.32 -3.14
C VAL A 31 3.87 -0.66 -3.82
N ILE A 32 4.96 -0.08 -3.31
CA ILE A 32 6.33 -0.31 -3.80
C ILE A 32 7.19 -0.78 -2.62
N PHE A 33 7.99 -1.81 -2.82
CA PHE A 33 9.01 -2.26 -1.86
C PHE A 33 10.37 -1.78 -2.35
N ALA A 34 10.91 -0.75 -1.68
CA ALA A 34 12.18 -0.15 -2.07
C ALA A 34 13.35 -0.92 -1.42
N HIS A 35 14.25 -1.44 -2.24
CA HIS A 35 15.46 -2.13 -1.79
C HIS A 35 15.20 -3.29 -0.81
N PRO A 36 14.33 -4.27 -1.15
CA PRO A 36 13.94 -5.34 -0.24
C PRO A 36 15.12 -6.21 0.23
N GLU A 37 16.21 -6.24 -0.52
CA GLU A 37 17.46 -6.90 -0.15
C GLU A 37 18.15 -6.26 1.08
N LYS A 38 17.71 -5.07 1.51
CA LYS A 38 18.25 -4.34 2.66
C LYS A 38 17.33 -4.39 3.89
N TYR A 39 16.19 -5.06 3.79
CA TYR A 39 15.27 -5.14 4.90
C TYR A 39 15.87 -5.88 6.09
N THR A 40 15.50 -5.47 7.28
CA THR A 40 16.05 -6.04 8.53
C THR A 40 15.74 -7.51 8.63
N ASP A 41 14.48 -7.89 8.45
CA ASP A 41 14.04 -9.28 8.46
C ASP A 41 12.75 -9.45 7.64
N LEU A 42 12.86 -10.14 6.50
CA LEU A 42 11.72 -10.54 5.67
C LEU A 42 11.97 -11.96 5.16
N ARG A 43 11.94 -12.94 6.08
CA ARG A 43 12.25 -14.34 5.80
C ARG A 43 11.47 -15.29 6.70
N LEU A 44 11.25 -16.50 6.24
CA LEU A 44 10.57 -17.56 6.99
C LEU A 44 11.54 -18.47 7.74
N SER A 45 12.78 -18.59 7.25
CA SER A 45 13.82 -19.45 7.84
C SER A 45 15.23 -18.88 7.61
N CYS A 46 16.28 -19.48 8.21
CA CYS A 46 17.68 -19.11 7.96
C CYS A 46 18.10 -19.31 6.49
N VAL A 47 17.47 -20.23 5.79
CA VAL A 47 17.73 -20.58 4.40
C VAL A 47 16.64 -20.10 3.47
N SER A 48 15.94 -19.03 3.88
CA SER A 48 14.92 -18.39 3.05
C SER A 48 15.45 -18.03 1.69
N ARG A 49 14.66 -18.35 0.66
CA ARG A 49 14.98 -18.05 -0.73
C ARG A 49 14.36 -16.71 -1.11
N ASP A 50 14.87 -16.10 -2.17
CA ASP A 50 14.27 -14.87 -2.74
C ASP A 50 12.80 -15.06 -3.11
N THR A 51 12.36 -16.29 -3.40
CA THR A 51 10.97 -16.64 -3.64
C THR A 51 10.09 -16.41 -2.42
N ASP A 52 10.60 -16.69 -1.21
CA ASP A 52 9.84 -16.54 0.03
C ASP A 52 9.63 -15.04 0.32
N ALA A 53 10.68 -14.24 0.19
CA ALA A 53 10.59 -12.78 0.34
C ALA A 53 9.60 -12.16 -0.67
N ARG A 54 9.64 -12.61 -1.94
CA ARG A 54 8.68 -12.14 -2.96
C ARG A 54 7.24 -12.53 -2.63
N SER A 55 7.01 -13.74 -2.13
CA SER A 55 5.68 -14.17 -1.69
C SER A 55 5.17 -13.34 -0.52
N LEU A 56 6.02 -13.09 0.49
CA LEU A 56 5.67 -12.26 1.63
C LEU A 56 5.34 -10.81 1.22
N MET A 57 6.11 -10.23 0.29
CA MET A 57 5.83 -8.90 -0.25
C MET A 57 4.51 -8.86 -1.01
N ALA A 58 4.22 -9.86 -1.85
CA ALA A 58 2.95 -9.96 -2.57
C ALA A 58 1.75 -10.06 -1.62
N ASP A 59 1.88 -10.80 -0.52
CA ASP A 59 0.84 -10.91 0.51
C ASP A 59 0.64 -9.58 1.26
N LEU A 60 1.71 -8.84 1.54
CA LEU A 60 1.61 -7.50 2.15
C LEU A 60 1.01 -6.48 1.18
N GLU A 61 1.37 -6.53 -0.09
CA GLU A 61 0.81 -5.67 -1.15
C GLU A 61 -0.70 -5.90 -1.30
N ALA A 62 -1.11 -7.16 -1.44
CA ALA A 62 -2.52 -7.52 -1.55
C ALA A 62 -3.32 -7.05 -0.31
N PHE A 63 -2.76 -7.23 0.88
CA PHE A 63 -3.37 -6.78 2.12
C PHE A 63 -3.50 -5.25 2.18
N LEU A 64 -2.42 -4.51 1.89
CA LEU A 64 -2.42 -3.04 1.89
C LEU A 64 -3.41 -2.49 0.87
N THR A 65 -3.38 -3.01 -0.36
CA THR A 65 -4.29 -2.61 -1.41
C THR A 65 -5.74 -2.86 -1.03
N GLY A 66 -6.06 -4.07 -0.56
CA GLY A 66 -7.42 -4.43 -0.14
C GLY A 66 -7.94 -3.63 1.05
N THR A 67 -7.04 -3.29 2.01
CA THR A 67 -7.43 -2.55 3.23
C THR A 67 -7.53 -1.05 2.98
N ALA A 68 -6.66 -0.48 2.16
CA ALA A 68 -6.62 0.96 1.92
C ALA A 68 -7.59 1.43 0.82
N ALA A 69 -7.80 0.65 -0.23
CA ALA A 69 -8.63 1.05 -1.38
C ALA A 69 -10.04 1.55 -0.99
N PRO A 70 -10.77 0.91 -0.06
CA PRO A 70 -12.08 1.39 0.36
C PRO A 70 -12.05 2.73 1.13
N LEU A 71 -10.88 3.14 1.62
CA LEU A 71 -10.68 4.34 2.42
C LEU A 71 -10.08 5.51 1.63
N VAL A 72 -9.63 5.26 0.40
CA VAL A 72 -9.15 6.30 -0.52
C VAL A 72 -10.38 6.95 -1.19
N PRO A 73 -10.58 8.27 -1.06
CA PRO A 73 -11.70 8.95 -1.71
C PRO A 73 -11.66 8.82 -3.23
N ALA A 74 -12.85 8.81 -3.85
CA ALA A 74 -12.95 8.77 -5.31
C ALA A 74 -12.15 9.90 -5.97
N GLY A 75 -11.42 9.58 -7.02
CA GLY A 75 -10.55 10.54 -7.72
C GLY A 75 -9.22 10.83 -7.01
N GLN A 76 -8.90 10.16 -5.91
CA GLN A 76 -7.61 10.24 -5.25
C GLN A 76 -6.81 8.94 -5.43
N ARG A 77 -5.50 9.01 -5.24
CA ARG A 77 -4.59 7.86 -5.27
C ARG A 77 -3.68 7.87 -4.05
N LEU A 78 -3.45 6.69 -3.49
CA LEU A 78 -2.49 6.46 -2.41
C LEU A 78 -1.27 5.71 -2.95
N GLU A 79 -0.11 6.30 -2.80
CA GLU A 79 1.18 5.66 -3.07
C GLU A 79 1.83 5.32 -1.74
N ILE A 80 2.24 4.07 -1.56
CA ILE A 80 2.94 3.57 -0.37
C ILE A 80 4.29 3.01 -0.81
N THR A 81 5.38 3.50 -0.25
CA THR A 81 6.71 2.92 -0.45
C THR A 81 7.20 2.35 0.87
N VAL A 82 7.25 1.03 0.96
CA VAL A 82 7.84 0.31 2.09
C VAL A 82 9.36 0.37 1.96
N THR A 83 10.06 0.82 3.00
CA THR A 83 11.50 1.02 3.00
C THR A 83 12.24 0.08 3.94
N ASN A 84 11.54 -0.54 4.90
CA ASN A 84 12.07 -1.60 5.75
C ASN A 84 10.93 -2.48 6.28
N VAL A 85 11.23 -3.76 6.44
CA VAL A 85 10.39 -4.72 7.15
C VAL A 85 11.28 -5.49 8.14
N ASP A 86 10.82 -5.59 9.38
CA ASP A 86 11.38 -6.39 10.46
C ASP A 86 10.22 -7.19 11.06
N MET A 87 10.12 -8.46 10.66
CA MET A 87 9.00 -9.32 11.03
C MET A 87 8.97 -9.60 12.54
N ALA A 88 7.76 -9.79 13.06
CA ALA A 88 7.56 -10.22 14.45
C ALA A 88 8.27 -11.53 14.76
N GLY A 89 8.87 -11.59 15.96
CA GLY A 89 9.69 -12.73 16.37
C GLY A 89 11.08 -12.69 15.73
N ASP A 90 11.90 -13.68 16.07
CA ASP A 90 13.24 -13.84 15.50
C ASP A 90 13.57 -15.32 15.28
N ILE A 91 14.45 -15.61 14.32
CA ILE A 91 14.99 -16.95 14.06
C ILE A 91 16.28 -17.10 14.86
N GLU A 92 16.15 -17.63 16.10
CA GLU A 92 17.26 -17.81 17.05
C GLU A 92 18.16 -19.00 16.66
N SER A 93 18.81 -18.92 15.48
CA SER A 93 19.67 -20.00 14.94
C SER A 93 20.87 -20.36 15.84
N TRP A 94 21.32 -19.42 16.69
CA TRP A 94 22.40 -19.63 17.66
C TRP A 94 22.06 -20.61 18.79
N ARG A 95 20.78 -20.97 18.96
CA ARG A 95 20.31 -21.90 20.01
C ARG A 95 20.51 -23.38 19.67
N GLY A 96 21.09 -23.69 18.52
CA GLY A 96 21.48 -25.03 18.15
C GLY A 96 20.95 -25.48 16.78
N PRO A 97 21.45 -26.63 16.28
CA PRO A 97 21.05 -27.20 15.00
C PRO A 97 19.54 -27.52 14.98
N GLY A 98 18.90 -27.34 13.82
CA GLY A 98 17.46 -27.58 13.63
C GLY A 98 16.55 -26.44 14.10
N ARG A 99 17.08 -25.30 14.48
CA ARG A 99 16.30 -24.10 14.86
C ARG A 99 16.13 -23.09 13.75
N CYS A 100 16.62 -23.38 12.57
CA CYS A 100 16.56 -22.48 11.42
C CYS A 100 15.15 -22.23 10.89
N ASP A 101 14.21 -23.12 11.15
CA ASP A 101 12.82 -23.03 10.67
C ASP A 101 11.83 -22.64 11.76
N VAL A 102 12.35 -22.24 12.93
CA VAL A 102 11.52 -21.84 14.07
C VAL A 102 11.66 -20.37 14.35
N ARG A 103 10.58 -19.62 14.10
CA ARG A 103 10.48 -18.22 14.53
C ARG A 103 9.95 -18.14 15.95
N VAL A 104 10.75 -17.57 16.84
CA VAL A 104 10.45 -17.45 18.26
C VAL A 104 9.77 -16.11 18.51
N MET A 105 8.53 -16.14 19.03
CA MET A 105 7.77 -14.94 19.37
C MET A 105 8.08 -14.52 20.80
N LYS A 106 8.55 -13.29 20.99
CA LYS A 106 8.82 -12.65 22.28
C LYS A 106 8.46 -11.17 22.23
N ASP A 107 8.08 -10.59 23.33
CA ASP A 107 7.82 -9.15 23.48
C ASP A 107 9.01 -8.26 23.09
N THR A 108 10.24 -8.81 23.15
CA THR A 108 11.46 -8.14 22.72
C THR A 108 11.64 -8.07 21.20
N TYR A 109 10.86 -8.84 20.42
CA TYR A 109 10.92 -8.92 18.97
C TYR A 109 9.62 -8.43 18.29
N PRO A 110 9.24 -7.17 18.52
CA PRO A 110 8.02 -6.63 17.93
C PRO A 110 8.18 -6.38 16.43
N PRO A 111 7.09 -6.50 15.64
CA PRO A 111 7.11 -6.13 14.25
C PRO A 111 7.42 -4.65 14.06
N ARG A 112 8.18 -4.33 13.02
CA ARG A 112 8.50 -2.95 12.62
C ARG A 112 8.40 -2.83 11.11
N ILE A 113 7.78 -1.73 10.65
CA ILE A 113 7.69 -1.42 9.24
C ILE A 113 7.95 0.07 9.08
N ASP A 114 8.96 0.40 8.25
CA ASP A 114 9.22 1.77 7.84
C ASP A 114 8.65 1.97 6.45
N LEU A 115 7.93 3.08 6.25
CA LEU A 115 7.33 3.42 4.98
C LEU A 115 7.23 4.93 4.78
N THR A 116 7.11 5.33 3.52
CA THR A 116 6.62 6.64 3.13
C THR A 116 5.31 6.48 2.39
N PHE A 117 4.45 7.50 2.44
CA PHE A 117 3.22 7.52 1.68
C PHE A 117 2.93 8.89 1.10
N ARG A 118 2.19 8.93 0.00
CA ARG A 118 1.66 10.11 -0.65
C ARG A 118 0.20 9.87 -1.03
N LEU A 119 -0.67 10.78 -0.63
CA LEU A 119 -2.05 10.85 -1.10
C LEU A 119 -2.15 11.96 -2.13
N LEU A 120 -2.56 11.62 -3.33
CA LEU A 120 -2.63 12.52 -4.49
C LEU A 120 -4.09 12.74 -4.89
N ASP A 121 -4.41 13.93 -5.41
CA ASP A 121 -5.69 14.19 -6.06
C ASP A 121 -5.74 13.64 -7.50
N GLY A 122 -6.88 13.86 -8.18
CA GLY A 122 -7.09 13.41 -9.56
C GLY A 122 -6.16 14.03 -10.60
N GLU A 123 -5.51 15.14 -10.26
CA GLU A 123 -4.54 15.83 -11.12
C GLU A 123 -3.09 15.41 -10.79
N GLY A 124 -2.90 14.53 -9.79
CA GLY A 124 -1.59 14.07 -9.32
C GLY A 124 -0.90 15.03 -8.35
N LYS A 125 -1.59 16.05 -7.85
CA LYS A 125 -1.07 16.97 -6.85
C LYS A 125 -1.12 16.31 -5.47
N GLU A 126 -0.07 16.49 -4.68
CA GLU A 126 0.02 15.95 -3.33
C GLU A 126 -0.93 16.66 -2.37
N ILE A 127 -1.86 15.89 -1.80
CA ILE A 127 -2.78 16.34 -0.74
C ILE A 127 -2.12 16.15 0.62
N ARG A 128 -1.44 15.01 0.80
CA ARG A 128 -0.78 14.63 2.05
C ARG A 128 0.33 13.64 1.78
N ALA A 129 1.43 13.78 2.50
CA ALA A 129 2.53 12.83 2.48
C ALA A 129 3.13 12.66 3.88
N GLY A 130 3.95 11.65 4.04
CA GLY A 130 4.69 11.47 5.29
C GLY A 130 5.53 10.22 5.33
N THR A 131 6.42 10.19 6.30
CA THR A 131 7.21 9.00 6.66
C THR A 131 6.67 8.42 7.96
N ARG A 132 6.58 7.11 8.04
CA ARG A 132 6.13 6.40 9.24
C ARG A 132 7.12 5.31 9.62
N ARG A 133 7.38 5.21 10.91
CA ARG A 133 8.11 4.12 11.54
C ARG A 133 7.12 3.41 12.45
N LEU A 134 6.54 2.34 11.95
CA LEU A 134 5.51 1.59 12.63
C LEU A 134 6.16 0.55 13.55
N ARG A 135 5.60 0.38 14.74
CA ARG A 135 6.01 -0.64 15.71
C ARG A 135 4.83 -0.96 16.62
N ASP A 136 4.64 -2.23 16.92
CA ASP A 136 3.69 -2.67 17.95
C ASP A 136 4.41 -3.48 19.04
N SER A 137 4.71 -2.84 20.15
CA SER A 137 5.38 -3.51 21.29
C SER A 137 4.46 -4.47 22.07
N ASN A 138 3.14 -4.40 21.83
CA ASN A 138 2.14 -5.26 22.47
C ASN A 138 1.54 -6.27 21.47
N TYR A 139 2.22 -6.56 20.38
CA TYR A 139 1.74 -7.33 19.24
C TYR A 139 1.21 -8.73 19.62
N LEU A 140 1.78 -9.37 20.65
CA LEU A 140 1.32 -10.67 21.14
C LEU A 140 -0.13 -10.63 21.67
N VAL A 141 -0.57 -9.46 22.14
CA VAL A 141 -1.94 -9.25 22.66
C VAL A 141 -2.83 -8.62 21.59
N ASN A 142 -2.31 -7.65 20.84
CA ASN A 142 -3.09 -6.83 19.90
C ASN A 142 -3.56 -7.59 18.66
N ALA A 143 -2.82 -8.59 18.20
CA ALA A 143 -3.17 -9.36 17.01
C ALA A 143 -4.33 -10.34 17.21
N GLY A 144 -4.85 -10.43 18.44
CA GLY A 144 -5.98 -11.30 18.79
C GLY A 144 -5.66 -12.80 18.70
N PRO A 145 -6.61 -13.67 19.07
CA PRO A 145 -6.45 -15.10 18.94
C PRO A 145 -6.35 -15.48 17.46
N SER A 146 -5.24 -16.09 17.08
CA SER A 146 -5.01 -16.53 15.71
C SER A 146 -5.38 -17.99 15.54
N SER A 147 -6.37 -18.25 14.70
CA SER A 147 -6.63 -19.58 14.14
C SER A 147 -5.92 -19.79 12.78
N SER A 148 -5.22 -18.78 12.26
CA SER A 148 -4.64 -18.79 10.92
C SER A 148 -3.13 -19.03 10.95
N ILE A 149 -2.65 -19.81 9.99
CA ILE A 149 -1.24 -20.06 9.68
C ILE A 149 -0.65 -18.85 8.91
N ASP A 150 -1.17 -17.64 9.13
CA ASP A 150 -0.67 -16.43 8.46
C ASP A 150 0.64 -15.96 9.12
N HIS A 151 1.73 -16.12 8.40
CA HIS A 151 3.06 -15.72 8.85
C HIS A 151 3.19 -14.21 9.03
N LEU A 152 2.32 -13.42 8.38
CA LEU A 152 2.33 -11.95 8.38
C LEU A 152 1.21 -11.34 9.24
N ARG A 153 0.58 -12.11 10.11
CA ARG A 153 -0.58 -11.63 10.89
C ARG A 153 -0.29 -10.38 11.70
N TYR A 154 0.91 -10.28 12.25
CA TYR A 154 1.32 -9.15 13.09
C TYR A 154 1.63 -7.91 12.26
N GLU A 155 2.31 -8.09 11.13
CA GLU A 155 2.60 -7.05 10.15
C GLU A 155 1.31 -6.51 9.54
N LYS A 156 0.38 -7.40 9.18
CA LYS A 156 -0.95 -7.03 8.67
C LYS A 156 -1.77 -6.27 9.73
N ALA A 157 -1.75 -6.71 10.98
CA ALA A 157 -2.40 -5.98 12.08
C ALA A 157 -1.83 -4.57 12.23
N LEU A 158 -0.49 -4.44 12.27
CA LEU A 158 0.22 -3.17 12.38
C LEU A 158 -0.09 -2.23 11.21
N LEU A 159 -0.04 -2.74 9.97
CA LEU A 159 -0.36 -1.98 8.76
C LEU A 159 -1.84 -1.59 8.69
N GLY A 160 -2.74 -2.50 9.05
CA GLY A 160 -4.18 -2.22 9.09
C GLY A 160 -4.53 -1.11 10.08
N ASP A 161 -3.88 -1.08 11.25
CA ASP A 161 -4.03 -0.02 12.23
C ASP A 161 -3.51 1.32 11.71
N TRP A 162 -2.38 1.31 11.03
CA TRP A 162 -1.85 2.51 10.38
C TRP A 162 -2.80 3.04 9.30
N VAL A 163 -3.25 2.20 8.38
CA VAL A 163 -4.18 2.57 7.31
C VAL A 163 -5.44 3.23 7.89
N ARG A 164 -6.06 2.61 8.91
CA ARG A 164 -7.25 3.16 9.58
C ARG A 164 -7.00 4.52 10.23
N ARG A 165 -5.86 4.68 10.91
CA ARG A 165 -5.49 5.96 11.55
C ARG A 165 -5.15 7.05 10.54
N GLU A 166 -4.47 6.69 9.44
CA GLU A 166 -4.01 7.65 8.46
C GLU A 166 -5.13 8.11 7.53
N LEU A 167 -5.96 7.17 7.04
CA LEU A 167 -7.02 7.46 6.07
C LEU A 167 -8.38 7.69 6.71
N GLY A 168 -8.68 7.03 7.84
CA GLY A 168 -9.98 7.13 8.51
C GLY A 168 -10.26 8.50 9.16
N ARG A 169 -9.27 9.39 9.28
CA ARG A 169 -9.46 10.76 9.79
C ARG A 169 -10.07 11.72 8.78
N GLY A 170 -10.12 11.34 7.51
CA GLY A 170 -10.67 12.17 6.43
C GLY A 170 -12.18 12.04 6.22
N THR A 171 -12.86 11.09 6.87
CA THR A 171 -14.29 10.79 6.67
C THR A 171 -15.22 11.45 7.69
N ARG A 172 -14.70 12.29 8.58
CA ARG A 172 -15.50 13.09 9.52
C ARG A 172 -15.47 14.55 9.08
N SER A 173 -16.29 14.89 8.11
CA SER A 173 -16.69 16.26 7.79
C SER A 173 -18.20 16.31 7.69
#